data_dc1c21da9fd00d6ddbaf5db44a0abca9
#
_entry.id   dc1c21da9fd00d6ddbaf5db44a0abca9
#
_cell.length_a   1.000
_cell.length_b   1.000
_cell.length_c   1.000
_cell.angle_alpha   90.00
_cell.angle_beta   90.00
_cell.angle_gamma   90.00
#
_symmetry.space_group_name_H-M   'P 1'
#
loop_
_entity.id
_entity.type
_entity.pdbx_description
1 polymer ?
#
loop_
_entity_poly.entity_id
_entity_poly.type
_entity_poly.pdbx_seq_one_letter_code
_entity_poly.pdbx_strand_id
1 'polypeptide(L)'
;DQESDDVVIRKRLGKANQGKDTLIEAKESSNWTPGYRSVAYVVFETMALETYGNRMPLITAEVYRSVGDLEGLVQSVALIPGTTEFGYDPEPITRLSGRATYTPDNRHTREAASDLVASLDLLKDVAEECGSVVLVVAWFGIDLRCGTCEIKPKVENYSKTTKKDNLD
;
A
#
# COMPACT_ATOMS: atom_id res chain seq x y z
N ASP A 1 -2.95 17.56 -12.84
CA ASP A 1 -3.48 16.66 -11.83
C ASP A 1 -3.59 17.43 -10.51
N GLN A 2 -4.75 18.05 -10.29
CA GLN A 2 -5.08 18.63 -8.99
C GLN A 2 -5.71 17.52 -8.16
N GLU A 3 -4.92 16.94 -7.32
CA GLU A 3 -5.34 15.99 -6.32
C GLU A 3 -5.83 16.77 -5.10
N SER A 4 -7.11 16.70 -4.81
CA SER A 4 -7.60 17.20 -3.53
C SER A 4 -7.25 16.17 -2.45
N ASP A 5 -6.39 16.53 -1.52
CA ASP A 5 -5.98 15.71 -0.38
C ASP A 5 -7.13 15.33 0.56
N ASP A 6 -8.36 15.77 0.27
CA ASP A 6 -9.52 15.66 1.15
C ASP A 6 -10.52 14.55 0.77
N VAL A 7 -10.26 13.81 -0.32
CA VAL A 7 -11.20 12.73 -0.74
C VAL A 7 -10.83 11.41 -0.09
N VAL A 8 -11.68 10.93 0.79
CA VAL A 8 -11.54 9.59 1.36
C VAL A 8 -12.20 8.56 0.45
N ILE A 9 -11.42 7.57 0.03
CA ILE A 9 -11.90 6.47 -0.83
C ILE A 9 -12.01 5.20 0.01
N ARG A 10 -13.22 4.67 0.13
CA ARG A 10 -13.46 3.36 0.75
C ARG A 10 -13.59 2.31 -0.33
N LYS A 11 -12.87 1.21 -0.20
CA LYS A 11 -12.88 0.08 -1.14
C LYS A 11 -13.68 -1.07 -0.55
N ARG A 12 -14.46 -1.74 -1.40
CA ARG A 12 -15.17 -2.98 -1.10
C ARG A 12 -14.87 -3.97 -2.21
N LEU A 13 -14.30 -5.11 -1.85
CA LEU A 13 -13.71 -6.06 -2.82
C LEU A 13 -14.70 -7.08 -3.38
N GLY A 14 -15.94 -7.06 -2.92
CA GLY A 14 -16.96 -8.00 -3.42
C GLY A 14 -16.86 -9.39 -2.79
N LYS A 15 -16.34 -9.51 -1.56
CA LYS A 15 -16.28 -10.80 -0.87
C LYS A 15 -17.67 -11.40 -0.67
N ALA A 16 -17.76 -12.74 -0.68
CA ALA A 16 -19.04 -13.46 -0.51
C ALA A 16 -19.72 -13.14 0.84
N ASN A 17 -18.95 -12.81 1.86
CA ASN A 17 -19.41 -12.42 3.19
C ASN A 17 -19.37 -10.90 3.43
N GLN A 18 -19.24 -10.09 2.37
CA GLN A 18 -19.13 -8.63 2.47
C GLN A 18 -20.30 -8.04 3.26
N GLY A 19 -19.95 -7.28 4.28
CA GLY A 19 -20.90 -6.50 5.07
C GLY A 19 -21.35 -5.23 4.35
N LYS A 20 -22.33 -4.56 4.92
CA LYS A 20 -22.80 -3.26 4.45
C LYS A 20 -21.72 -2.19 4.65
N ASP A 21 -21.67 -1.21 3.76
CA ASP A 21 -20.83 -0.04 4.00
C ASP A 21 -21.50 0.89 5.02
N THR A 22 -20.75 1.26 6.04
CA THR A 22 -21.29 2.06 7.15
C THR A 22 -21.72 3.45 6.74
N LEU A 23 -21.07 4.05 5.74
CA LEU A 23 -21.47 5.37 5.23
C LEU A 23 -22.76 5.28 4.43
N ILE A 24 -22.89 4.28 3.56
CA ILE A 24 -24.11 4.05 2.78
C ILE A 24 -25.26 3.72 3.75
N GLU A 25 -25.02 2.84 4.72
CA GLU A 25 -26.01 2.47 5.72
C GLU A 25 -26.50 3.67 6.53
N ALA A 26 -25.60 4.59 6.90
CA ALA A 26 -25.95 5.81 7.61
C ALA A 26 -26.79 6.78 6.76
N LYS A 27 -26.65 6.75 5.43
CA LYS A 27 -27.39 7.63 4.51
C LYS A 27 -28.72 7.04 4.05
N GLU A 28 -28.75 5.73 3.75
CA GLU A 28 -29.89 5.03 3.14
C GLU A 28 -30.75 4.28 4.16
N SER A 29 -30.33 4.13 5.38
CA SER A 29 -30.81 3.26 6.45
C SER A 29 -30.44 1.79 6.30
N SER A 30 -30.36 1.10 7.45
CA SER A 30 -29.95 -0.30 7.52
C SER A 30 -30.89 -1.26 6.77
N ASN A 31 -32.18 -0.93 6.70
CA ASN A 31 -33.18 -1.80 6.05
C ASN A 31 -33.04 -1.83 4.52
N TRP A 32 -32.51 -0.80 3.91
CA TRP A 32 -32.43 -0.63 2.47
C TRP A 32 -31.03 -0.80 1.90
N THR A 33 -29.99 -0.78 2.73
CA THR A 33 -28.62 -0.94 2.29
C THR A 33 -28.25 -2.41 2.18
N PRO A 34 -28.00 -2.93 0.96
CA PRO A 34 -27.49 -4.29 0.79
C PRO A 34 -25.99 -4.33 1.06
N GLY A 35 -25.45 -5.52 1.33
CA GLY A 35 -24.01 -5.75 1.46
C GLY A 35 -23.27 -5.76 0.13
N TYR A 36 -23.97 -5.73 -0.99
CA TYR A 36 -23.40 -5.82 -2.36
C TYR A 36 -22.40 -6.99 -2.50
N ARG A 37 -22.76 -8.15 -1.97
CA ARG A 37 -21.91 -9.35 -2.03
C ARG A 37 -21.60 -9.73 -3.47
N SER A 38 -20.36 -10.16 -3.70
CA SER A 38 -19.84 -10.49 -5.03
C SER A 38 -19.74 -9.30 -6.00
N VAL A 39 -19.91 -8.07 -5.50
CA VAL A 39 -19.75 -6.84 -6.27
C VAL A 39 -18.68 -5.97 -5.61
N ALA A 40 -17.58 -5.74 -6.32
CA ALA A 40 -16.58 -4.77 -5.89
C ALA A 40 -17.06 -3.35 -6.21
N TYR A 41 -16.87 -2.42 -5.27
CA TYR A 41 -17.23 -1.02 -5.47
C TYR A 41 -16.35 -0.10 -4.63
N VAL A 42 -16.35 1.16 -4.99
CA VAL A 42 -15.70 2.22 -4.23
C VAL A 42 -16.73 3.23 -3.75
N VAL A 43 -16.49 3.79 -2.58
CA VAL A 43 -17.30 4.88 -2.01
C VAL A 43 -16.38 6.08 -1.84
N PHE A 44 -16.74 7.19 -2.46
CA PHE A 44 -16.06 8.47 -2.29
C PHE A 44 -16.74 9.23 -1.14
N GLU A 45 -15.99 9.42 -0.06
CA GLU A 45 -16.42 10.18 1.09
C GLU A 45 -15.81 11.59 1.01
N THR A 46 -16.60 12.62 1.31
CA THR A 46 -16.14 14.02 1.33
C THR A 46 -15.64 14.59 0.00
N MET A 47 -16.01 14.03 -1.13
CA MET A 47 -15.64 14.59 -2.43
C MET A 47 -16.44 15.88 -2.71
N ALA A 48 -15.76 17.03 -2.68
CA ALA A 48 -16.36 18.32 -2.97
C ALA A 48 -16.61 18.48 -4.48
N LEU A 49 -17.85 18.33 -4.94
CA LEU A 49 -18.20 18.44 -6.36
C LEU A 49 -18.07 19.85 -6.91
N GLU A 50 -18.02 20.87 -6.04
CA GLU A 50 -17.87 22.26 -6.44
C GLU A 50 -16.63 22.50 -7.29
N THR A 51 -15.51 21.86 -6.92
CA THR A 51 -14.25 21.93 -7.66
C THR A 51 -14.32 21.33 -9.07
N TYR A 52 -15.33 20.49 -9.33
CA TYR A 52 -15.58 19.83 -10.62
C TYR A 52 -16.81 20.42 -11.34
N GLY A 53 -17.24 21.63 -10.96
CA GLY A 53 -18.42 22.27 -11.54
C GLY A 53 -19.74 21.60 -11.18
N ASN A 54 -19.86 21.12 -9.97
CA ASN A 54 -21.04 20.41 -9.41
C ASN A 54 -21.48 19.19 -10.21
N ARG A 55 -20.52 18.47 -10.79
CA ARG A 55 -20.76 17.21 -11.50
C ARG A 55 -19.71 16.16 -11.09
N MET A 56 -20.05 14.91 -11.30
CA MET A 56 -19.07 13.82 -11.10
C MET A 56 -17.89 13.99 -12.04
N PRO A 57 -16.65 13.99 -11.54
CA PRO A 57 -15.47 13.95 -12.38
C PRO A 57 -15.40 12.64 -13.16
N LEU A 58 -14.65 12.64 -14.25
CA LEU A 58 -14.31 11.40 -14.96
C LEU A 58 -13.31 10.61 -14.10
N ILE A 59 -13.72 9.42 -13.69
CA ILE A 59 -12.92 8.54 -12.85
C ILE A 59 -12.36 7.41 -13.71
N THR A 60 -11.05 7.20 -13.62
CA THR A 60 -10.37 6.04 -14.21
C THR A 60 -9.86 5.16 -13.07
N ALA A 61 -10.11 3.87 -13.15
CA ALA A 61 -9.66 2.90 -12.16
C ALA A 61 -9.02 1.68 -12.83
N GLU A 62 -7.92 1.21 -12.27
CA GLU A 62 -7.37 -0.11 -12.57
C GLU A 62 -7.87 -1.09 -11.52
N VAL A 63 -8.38 -2.23 -11.96
CA VAL A 63 -8.95 -3.26 -11.08
C VAL A 63 -8.14 -4.54 -11.21
N TYR A 64 -7.51 -4.92 -10.12
CA TYR A 64 -6.82 -6.21 -9.99
C TYR A 64 -7.71 -7.15 -9.18
N ARG A 65 -7.96 -8.33 -9.72
CA ARG A 65 -8.69 -9.37 -8.99
C ARG A 65 -8.06 -10.73 -9.24
N SER A 66 -8.19 -11.61 -8.28
CA SER A 66 -7.89 -13.02 -8.49
C SER A 66 -8.84 -13.61 -9.52
N VAL A 67 -8.33 -14.42 -10.43
CA VAL A 67 -9.09 -15.06 -11.53
C VAL A 67 -9.01 -16.58 -11.40
N GLY A 68 -8.93 -17.10 -10.20
CA GLY A 68 -8.85 -18.54 -9.99
C GLY A 68 -8.84 -18.87 -8.50
N ASP A 69 -8.70 -20.17 -8.21
CA ASP A 69 -8.66 -20.65 -6.84
C ASP A 69 -7.22 -20.63 -6.24
N LEU A 70 -6.22 -20.21 -7.03
CA LEU A 70 -4.82 -20.25 -6.64
C LEU A 70 -4.57 -19.38 -5.41
N GLU A 71 -5.13 -18.18 -5.39
CA GLU A 71 -4.94 -17.21 -4.32
C GLU A 71 -5.48 -17.72 -2.98
N GLY A 72 -6.60 -18.45 -3.02
CA GLY A 72 -7.16 -19.12 -1.84
C GLY A 72 -6.35 -20.34 -1.35
N LEU A 73 -5.38 -20.83 -2.14
CA LEU A 73 -4.50 -21.93 -1.77
C LEU A 73 -3.12 -21.46 -1.28
N VAL A 74 -2.80 -20.18 -1.43
CA VAL A 74 -1.50 -19.62 -1.02
C VAL A 74 -1.45 -19.52 0.50
N GLN A 75 -0.59 -20.34 1.12
CA GLN A 75 -0.39 -20.34 2.57
C GLN A 75 0.84 -19.56 3.02
N SER A 76 1.79 -19.35 2.13
CA SER A 76 3.03 -18.64 2.43
C SER A 76 3.59 -17.94 1.18
N VAL A 77 4.16 -16.76 1.38
CA VAL A 77 4.85 -16.01 0.32
C VAL A 77 6.22 -15.57 0.77
N ALA A 78 7.14 -15.42 -0.18
CA ALA A 78 8.42 -14.75 0.02
C ALA A 78 8.27 -13.28 -0.37
N LEU A 79 8.48 -12.38 0.58
CA LEU A 79 8.46 -10.95 0.37
C LEU A 79 9.89 -10.47 0.08
N ILE A 80 10.08 -9.87 -1.09
CA ILE A 80 11.33 -9.23 -1.49
C ILE A 80 11.10 -7.73 -1.41
N PRO A 81 11.95 -6.97 -0.68
CA PRO A 81 11.78 -5.53 -0.56
C PRO A 81 11.98 -4.87 -1.92
N GLY A 82 11.44 -3.67 -2.08
CA GLY A 82 11.73 -2.81 -3.20
C GLY A 82 13.21 -2.40 -3.28
N THR A 83 13.51 -1.41 -4.09
CA THR A 83 14.87 -1.01 -4.43
C THR A 83 15.59 -0.16 -3.37
N THR A 84 14.95 0.14 -2.25
CA THR A 84 15.55 0.98 -1.19
C THR A 84 15.93 0.15 0.03
N GLU A 85 16.92 0.63 0.81
CA GLU A 85 17.30 0.03 2.08
C GLU A 85 16.20 0.09 3.15
N PHE A 86 15.18 0.92 2.94
CA PHE A 86 14.02 1.07 3.82
C PHE A 86 12.79 0.27 3.35
N GLY A 87 12.96 -0.65 2.42
CA GLY A 87 11.85 -1.43 1.84
C GLY A 87 11.04 -2.25 2.84
N TYR A 88 11.59 -2.54 4.02
CA TYR A 88 10.90 -3.22 5.12
C TYR A 88 10.45 -2.30 6.26
N ASP A 89 10.68 -0.99 6.16
CA ASP A 89 10.23 -0.08 7.21
C ASP A 89 8.71 0.21 7.03
N PRO A 90 7.88 -0.06 8.05
CA PRO A 90 6.46 0.24 7.99
C PRO A 90 6.14 1.74 8.11
N GLU A 91 7.09 2.53 8.59
CA GLU A 91 6.95 3.98 8.72
C GLU A 91 7.41 4.70 7.47
N PRO A 92 6.81 5.85 7.13
CA PRO A 92 7.24 6.64 5.99
C PRO A 92 8.63 7.24 6.23
N ILE A 93 9.53 7.01 5.28
CA ILE A 93 10.88 7.57 5.25
C ILE A 93 10.97 8.55 4.10
N THR A 94 11.49 9.73 4.37
CA THR A 94 11.81 10.74 3.37
C THR A 94 13.32 10.92 3.24
N ARG A 95 13.77 11.24 2.04
CA ARG A 95 15.17 11.57 1.76
C ARG A 95 15.30 13.01 1.28
N LEU A 96 16.40 13.65 1.67
CA LEU A 96 16.75 14.98 1.19
C LEU A 96 17.10 14.92 -0.30
N SER A 97 16.34 15.66 -1.11
CA SER A 97 16.56 15.83 -2.54
C SER A 97 16.86 17.30 -2.81
N GLY A 98 18.08 17.61 -3.24
CA GLY A 98 18.50 19.00 -3.43
C GLY A 98 18.77 19.76 -2.13
N ARG A 99 18.48 21.08 -2.09
CA ARG A 99 18.89 21.94 -0.97
C ARG A 99 17.98 21.91 0.25
N ALA A 100 16.70 21.60 0.11
CA ALA A 100 15.73 21.61 1.22
C ALA A 100 14.46 20.82 0.91
N THR A 101 14.41 20.04 -0.16
CA THR A 101 13.22 19.28 -0.54
C THR A 101 13.37 17.84 -0.07
N TYR A 102 12.39 17.35 0.67
CA TYR A 102 12.30 15.95 1.04
C TYR A 102 11.35 15.23 0.09
N THR A 103 11.78 14.08 -0.40
CA THR A 103 10.97 13.19 -1.25
C THR A 103 10.79 11.85 -0.56
N PRO A 104 9.64 11.19 -0.71
CA PRO A 104 9.45 9.85 -0.18
C PRO A 104 10.51 8.87 -0.69
N ASP A 105 10.97 7.98 0.18
CA ASP A 105 11.98 6.98 -0.15
C ASP A 105 11.42 5.55 -0.14
N ASN A 106 10.48 5.24 0.75
CA ASN A 106 9.80 3.94 0.84
C ASN A 106 8.27 4.04 0.73
N ARG A 107 7.75 5.14 0.20
CA ARG A 107 6.33 5.35 -0.03
C ARG A 107 6.09 5.86 -1.44
N HIS A 108 5.61 4.99 -2.32
CA HIS A 108 5.26 5.28 -3.72
C HIS A 108 3.75 5.17 -3.96
N THR A 109 3.00 4.74 -2.94
CA THR A 109 1.55 4.72 -2.94
C THR A 109 1.00 5.69 -1.91
N ARG A 110 -0.22 6.20 -2.13
CA ARG A 110 -0.94 7.04 -1.15
C ARG A 110 -1.85 6.25 -0.22
N GLU A 111 -2.04 4.99 -0.51
CA GLU A 111 -3.01 4.13 0.18
C GLU A 111 -2.56 3.68 1.57
N ALA A 112 -1.25 3.76 1.83
CA ALA A 112 -0.67 3.30 3.08
C ALA A 112 0.52 4.17 3.52
N ALA A 113 0.96 3.99 4.75
CA ALA A 113 2.10 4.70 5.32
C ALA A 113 3.42 4.37 4.60
N SER A 114 3.57 3.15 4.09
CA SER A 114 4.73 2.72 3.31
C SER A 114 4.33 1.67 2.28
N ASP A 115 5.21 1.40 1.31
CA ASP A 115 5.00 0.37 0.30
C ASP A 115 4.90 -1.03 0.92
N LEU A 116 5.60 -1.28 2.03
CA LEU A 116 5.49 -2.52 2.79
C LEU A 116 4.06 -2.73 3.30
N VAL A 117 3.50 -1.71 3.94
CA VAL A 117 2.13 -1.79 4.49
C VAL A 117 1.12 -1.99 3.37
N ALA A 118 1.25 -1.23 2.27
CA ALA A 118 0.40 -1.41 1.09
C ALA A 118 0.47 -2.83 0.52
N SER A 119 1.68 -3.39 0.43
CA SER A 119 1.89 -4.75 -0.09
C SER A 119 1.29 -5.82 0.82
N LEU A 120 1.41 -5.66 2.14
CA LEU A 120 0.82 -6.61 3.11
C LEU A 120 -0.70 -6.52 3.14
N ASP A 121 -1.26 -5.32 3.02
CA ASP A 121 -2.71 -5.14 2.94
C ASP A 121 -3.26 -5.77 1.66
N LEU A 122 -2.59 -5.56 0.52
CA LEU A 122 -2.96 -6.20 -0.74
C LEU A 122 -2.86 -7.73 -0.64
N LEU A 123 -1.77 -8.27 -0.05
CA LEU A 123 -1.60 -9.70 0.16
C LEU A 123 -2.75 -10.28 0.98
N LYS A 124 -3.11 -9.61 2.07
CA LYS A 124 -4.22 -10.01 2.96
C LYS A 124 -5.57 -10.01 2.24
N ASP A 125 -5.77 -9.05 1.33
CA ASP A 125 -7.01 -8.94 0.56
C ASP A 125 -7.11 -10.00 -0.55
N VAL A 126 -5.98 -10.39 -1.14
CA VAL A 126 -5.93 -11.32 -2.28
C VAL A 126 -5.75 -12.77 -1.84
N ALA A 127 -4.88 -13.03 -0.87
CA ALA A 127 -4.55 -14.37 -0.38
C ALA A 127 -5.02 -14.55 1.07
N GLU A 128 -6.31 -14.75 1.27
CA GLU A 128 -6.94 -14.81 2.60
C GLU A 128 -6.40 -15.93 3.50
N GLU A 129 -5.93 -17.04 2.90
CA GLU A 129 -5.38 -18.20 3.62
C GLU A 129 -3.86 -18.07 3.85
N CYS A 130 -3.23 -16.97 3.43
CA CYS A 130 -1.82 -16.75 3.63
C CYS A 130 -1.52 -16.46 5.10
N GLY A 131 -0.99 -17.47 5.80
CA GLY A 131 -0.67 -17.39 7.23
C GLY A 131 0.78 -17.06 7.55
N SER A 132 1.67 -16.98 6.56
CA SER A 132 3.08 -16.69 6.79
C SER A 132 3.73 -15.91 5.65
N VAL A 133 4.68 -15.05 6.03
CA VAL A 133 5.50 -14.28 5.09
C VAL A 133 6.97 -14.47 5.44
N VAL A 134 7.77 -14.89 4.48
CA VAL A 134 9.21 -15.02 4.61
C VAL A 134 9.88 -13.77 4.07
N LEU A 135 10.60 -13.05 4.91
CA LEU A 135 11.33 -11.86 4.50
C LEU A 135 12.67 -12.24 3.86
N VAL A 136 12.92 -11.76 2.66
CA VAL A 136 14.19 -11.97 1.96
C VAL A 136 15.10 -10.78 2.24
N VAL A 137 16.21 -11.02 2.92
CA VAL A 137 17.21 -9.99 3.25
C VAL A 137 18.52 -10.26 2.51
N ALA A 138 19.19 -9.20 2.07
CA ALA A 138 20.47 -9.28 1.38
C ALA A 138 21.62 -8.93 2.32
N TRP A 139 22.66 -9.77 2.28
CA TRP A 139 23.95 -9.53 2.91
C TRP A 139 25.01 -9.44 1.84
N PHE A 140 25.99 -8.60 2.03
CA PHE A 140 26.97 -8.27 1.00
C PHE A 140 28.39 -8.64 1.44
N GLY A 141 29.10 -9.37 0.61
CA GLY A 141 30.53 -9.58 0.78
C GLY A 141 31.32 -8.34 0.35
N ILE A 142 32.38 -8.04 1.05
CA ILE A 142 33.28 -6.92 0.73
C ILE A 142 34.38 -7.30 -0.25
N ASP A 143 34.67 -8.59 -0.41
CA ASP A 143 35.75 -9.14 -1.24
C ASP A 143 35.29 -10.47 -1.88
N LEU A 144 35.82 -10.82 -3.04
CA LEU A 144 35.56 -12.11 -3.68
C LEU A 144 36.38 -13.25 -3.10
N ARG A 145 37.41 -12.95 -2.30
CA ARG A 145 38.29 -13.93 -1.67
C ARG A 145 37.74 -14.42 -0.36
N CYS A 146 37.43 -15.71 -0.22
CA CYS A 146 36.81 -16.29 0.97
C CYS A 146 37.58 -16.02 2.27
N GLY A 147 38.90 -15.97 2.25
CA GLY A 147 39.74 -15.76 3.44
C GLY A 147 39.73 -14.32 3.96
N THR A 148 39.26 -13.35 3.18
CA THR A 148 39.24 -11.92 3.52
C THR A 148 37.84 -11.30 3.40
N CYS A 149 36.86 -12.07 2.96
CA CYS A 149 35.51 -11.61 2.76
C CYS A 149 34.74 -11.50 4.11
N GLU A 150 34.40 -10.31 4.48
CA GLU A 150 33.42 -10.09 5.55
C GLU A 150 32.03 -9.91 4.94
N ILE A 151 31.04 -10.56 5.53
CA ILE A 151 29.64 -10.44 5.14
C ILE A 151 28.96 -9.42 6.06
N LYS A 152 28.43 -8.36 5.46
CA LYS A 152 27.84 -7.23 6.20
C LYS A 152 26.56 -6.73 5.51
N PRO A 153 25.60 -6.16 6.27
CA PRO A 153 24.58 -5.32 5.68
C PRO A 153 25.24 -4.07 5.08
N LYS A 154 24.69 -3.59 3.97
CA LYS A 154 25.18 -2.37 3.29
C LYS A 154 24.00 -1.43 3.02
N VAL A 155 24.33 -0.15 2.95
CA VAL A 155 23.43 0.90 2.49
C VAL A 155 23.77 1.30 1.05
N GLU A 156 22.81 1.84 0.35
CA GLU A 156 22.97 2.31 -1.03
C GLU A 156 23.98 3.46 -1.12
N ASN A 157 23.89 4.41 -0.20
CA ASN A 157 24.72 5.61 -0.18
C ASN A 157 24.95 6.15 1.23
N TYR A 158 26.19 6.31 1.65
CA TYR A 158 26.58 6.89 2.96
C TYR A 158 26.19 8.36 3.13
N SER A 159 26.10 9.11 2.05
CA SER A 159 25.79 10.55 2.10
C SER A 159 24.29 10.84 2.01
N LYS A 160 23.45 9.81 1.99
CA LYS A 160 22.01 9.95 1.95
C LYS A 160 21.48 10.45 3.30
N THR A 161 20.87 11.62 3.29
CA THR A 161 20.19 12.17 4.47
C THR A 161 18.73 11.77 4.44
N THR A 162 18.31 11.02 5.45
CA THR A 162 16.93 10.52 5.57
C THR A 162 16.30 10.99 6.86
N LYS A 163 14.99 11.10 6.88
CA LYS A 163 14.17 11.48 8.02
C LYS A 163 12.95 10.56 8.10
N LYS A 164 12.60 10.10 9.30
CA LYS A 164 11.29 9.52 9.60
C LYS A 164 10.30 10.65 9.87
N ASP A 165 9.13 10.59 9.28
CA ASP A 165 8.14 11.67 9.38
C ASP A 165 7.47 11.77 10.77
N ASN A 166 7.66 10.79 11.65
CA ASN A 166 7.04 10.73 12.98
C ASN A 166 8.00 10.99 14.15
N LEU A 167 9.20 11.46 13.89
CA LEU A 167 10.16 11.84 14.94
C LEU A 167 10.34 13.36 14.96
N ASP A 168 9.42 14.06 15.64
CA ASP A 168 9.67 15.40 16.19
C ASP A 168 10.48 15.31 17.47
#